data_75a32c850af20bfff1ec4a78f1b13d15
#
_entry.id   75a32c850af20bfff1ec4a78f1b13d15
#
_cell.length_a   1.000
_cell.length_b   1.000
_cell.length_c   1.000
_cell.angle_alpha   90.00
_cell.angle_beta   90.00
_cell.angle_gamma   90.00
#
_symmetry.space_group_name_H-M   'P 1'
#
loop_
_entity.id
_entity.type
_entity.pdbx_description
1 polymer ?
#
loop_
_entity_poly.entity_id
_entity_poly.type
_entity_poly.pdbx_seq_one_letter_code
_entity_poly.pdbx_strand_id
1 'polypeptide(L)'
;MLQIQKITKEYITGDLHQIALNGISLNLRDNEFVAILGPSGSGKTTLLNIIGGLDRYDSGDLIINGISTKRYKDRDWDSYRNHTIGFVFQSYNLIPHQTVLANVELALTISGISKNERRKRAIDALKEVGLGEHLHKRPNQMSGGQMQRVAIARALVNDPDILLADEPTGALDSETSVQVMELLKEVARDRLVVMVT
;
A
#
# COMPACT_ATOMS: atom_id res chain seq x y z
N MET A 1 5.28 -12.27 -10.95
CA MET A 1 4.96 -12.10 -9.54
C MET A 1 3.47 -12.24 -9.22
N LEU A 2 2.58 -11.42 -9.73
CA LEU A 2 1.16 -11.40 -9.36
C LEU A 2 0.27 -11.59 -10.60
N GLN A 3 -0.66 -12.56 -10.53
CA GLN A 3 -1.60 -12.83 -11.60
C GLN A 3 -3.04 -12.73 -11.09
N ILE A 4 -3.84 -11.99 -11.78
CA ILE A 4 -5.28 -11.83 -11.56
C ILE A 4 -5.98 -12.54 -12.70
N GLN A 5 -6.84 -13.51 -12.39
CA GLN A 5 -7.51 -14.34 -13.38
C GLN A 5 -9.03 -14.27 -13.18
N LYS A 6 -9.72 -13.55 -14.06
CA LYS A 6 -11.19 -13.42 -14.09
C LYS A 6 -11.81 -13.10 -12.74
N ILE A 7 -11.19 -12.20 -11.96
CA ILE A 7 -11.71 -11.81 -10.64
C ILE A 7 -13.01 -11.03 -10.80
N THR A 8 -14.00 -11.45 -10.02
CA THR A 8 -15.27 -10.75 -9.84
C THR A 8 -15.44 -10.30 -8.39
N LYS A 9 -16.13 -9.19 -8.22
CA LYS A 9 -16.56 -8.70 -6.91
C LYS A 9 -17.89 -7.97 -7.01
N GLU A 10 -18.84 -8.38 -6.20
CA GLU A 10 -20.13 -7.72 -6.04
C GLU A 10 -20.34 -7.32 -4.58
N TYR A 11 -20.85 -6.12 -4.36
CA TYR A 11 -21.29 -5.69 -3.04
C TYR A 11 -22.83 -5.71 -2.99
N ILE A 12 -23.38 -6.36 -1.97
CA ILE A 12 -24.81 -6.50 -1.75
C ILE A 12 -25.18 -5.77 -0.45
N THR A 13 -26.05 -4.76 -0.58
CA THR A 13 -26.56 -4.01 0.58
C THR A 13 -28.09 -3.95 0.49
N GLY A 14 -28.76 -4.81 1.25
CA GLY A 14 -30.21 -5.01 1.10
C GLY A 14 -30.56 -5.52 -0.29
N ASP A 15 -31.40 -4.79 -1.02
CA ASP A 15 -31.80 -5.11 -2.40
C ASP A 15 -30.85 -4.49 -3.46
N LEU A 16 -29.85 -3.73 -3.04
CA LEU A 16 -28.89 -3.10 -3.95
C LEU A 16 -27.73 -4.04 -4.25
N HIS A 17 -27.54 -4.34 -5.53
CA HIS A 17 -26.44 -5.13 -6.06
C HIS A 17 -25.51 -4.22 -6.87
N GLN A 18 -24.25 -4.14 -6.46
CA GLN A 18 -23.24 -3.34 -7.15
C GLN A 18 -22.06 -4.21 -7.58
N ILE A 19 -21.93 -4.44 -8.89
CA ILE A 19 -20.77 -5.12 -9.46
C ILE A 19 -19.58 -4.14 -9.47
N ALA A 20 -18.61 -4.39 -8.63
CA ALA A 20 -17.39 -3.58 -8.55
C ALA A 20 -16.31 -4.09 -9.52
N LEU A 21 -16.18 -5.41 -9.69
CA LEU A 21 -15.25 -6.03 -10.64
C LEU A 21 -15.99 -7.11 -11.43
N ASN A 22 -15.82 -7.11 -12.75
CA ASN A 22 -16.50 -8.03 -13.67
C ASN A 22 -15.49 -8.80 -14.52
N GLY A 23 -14.90 -9.85 -13.96
CA GLY A 23 -14.01 -10.76 -14.68
C GLY A 23 -12.65 -10.14 -15.06
N ILE A 24 -12.05 -9.36 -14.18
CA ILE A 24 -10.76 -8.70 -14.42
C ILE A 24 -9.63 -9.71 -14.50
N SER A 25 -8.79 -9.58 -15.52
CA SER A 25 -7.57 -10.37 -15.69
C SER A 25 -6.39 -9.45 -15.97
N LEU A 26 -5.29 -9.64 -15.22
CA LEU A 26 -4.09 -8.82 -15.30
C LEU A 26 -2.88 -9.63 -14.82
N ASN A 27 -1.73 -9.46 -15.46
CA ASN A 27 -0.45 -10.03 -15.04
C ASN A 27 0.52 -8.90 -14.71
N LEU A 28 1.04 -8.90 -13.49
CA LEU A 28 2.02 -7.93 -12.99
C LEU A 28 3.34 -8.63 -12.72
N ARG A 29 4.44 -7.99 -13.14
CA ARG A 29 5.79 -8.52 -13.02
C ARG A 29 6.44 -8.06 -11.70
N ASP A 30 7.57 -8.64 -11.39
CA ASP A 30 8.46 -8.11 -10.37
C ASP A 30 9.08 -6.79 -10.86
N ASN A 31 9.41 -5.89 -9.94
CA ASN A 31 10.12 -4.65 -10.23
C ASN A 31 9.45 -3.82 -11.36
N GLU A 32 8.15 -3.63 -11.24
CA GLU A 32 7.32 -2.92 -12.22
C GLU A 32 6.55 -1.79 -11.54
N PHE A 33 6.43 -0.65 -12.21
CA PHE A 33 5.54 0.43 -11.82
C PHE A 33 4.28 0.39 -12.68
N VAL A 34 3.14 0.12 -12.07
CA VAL A 34 1.84 0.02 -12.74
C VAL A 34 0.89 1.08 -12.23
N ALA A 35 0.33 1.86 -13.13
CA ALA A 35 -0.74 2.82 -12.82
C ALA A 35 -2.06 2.34 -13.44
N ILE A 36 -3.07 2.14 -12.60
CA ILE A 36 -4.44 1.80 -13.01
C ILE A 36 -5.27 3.08 -13.01
N LEU A 37 -5.69 3.50 -14.18
CA LEU A 37 -6.41 4.76 -14.40
C LEU A 37 -7.90 4.48 -14.63
N GLY A 38 -8.74 5.39 -14.20
CA GLY A 38 -10.17 5.31 -14.46
C GLY A 38 -11.00 6.31 -13.64
N PRO A 39 -12.28 6.50 -13.98
CA PRO A 39 -13.16 7.39 -13.24
C PRO A 39 -13.40 6.89 -11.80
N SER A 40 -13.85 7.79 -10.94
CA SER A 40 -14.29 7.42 -9.58
C SER A 40 -15.42 6.38 -9.67
N GLY A 41 -15.38 5.38 -8.76
CA GLY A 41 -16.36 4.30 -8.73
C GLY A 41 -16.16 3.18 -9.75
N SER A 42 -15.06 3.18 -10.53
CA SER A 42 -14.78 2.12 -11.52
C SER A 42 -14.15 0.84 -10.93
N GLY A 43 -14.10 0.70 -9.60
CA GLY A 43 -13.60 -0.51 -8.93
C GLY A 43 -12.09 -0.54 -8.68
N LYS A 44 -11.35 0.54 -8.95
CA LYS A 44 -9.88 0.60 -8.76
C LYS A 44 -9.44 0.29 -7.32
N THR A 45 -10.02 0.99 -6.36
CA THR A 45 -9.75 0.77 -4.92
C THR A 45 -10.17 -0.64 -4.50
N THR A 46 -11.29 -1.16 -5.02
CA THR A 46 -11.72 -2.55 -4.77
C THR A 46 -10.66 -3.55 -5.26
N LEU A 47 -10.14 -3.35 -6.47
CA LEU A 47 -9.09 -4.21 -7.03
C LEU A 47 -7.82 -4.13 -6.17
N LEU A 48 -7.42 -2.92 -5.77
CA LEU A 48 -6.25 -2.71 -4.91
C LEU A 48 -6.41 -3.41 -3.55
N ASN A 49 -7.60 -3.30 -2.93
CA ASN A 49 -7.92 -3.96 -1.66
C ASN A 49 -7.90 -5.49 -1.78
N ILE A 50 -8.35 -6.05 -2.89
CA ILE A 50 -8.27 -7.49 -3.15
C ILE A 50 -6.81 -7.93 -3.32
N ILE A 51 -6.01 -7.20 -4.10
CA ILE A 51 -4.57 -7.47 -4.24
C ILE A 51 -3.89 -7.42 -2.87
N GLY A 52 -4.22 -6.44 -2.04
CA GLY A 52 -3.66 -6.25 -0.70
C GLY A 52 -4.20 -7.22 0.37
N GLY A 53 -5.17 -8.07 0.03
CA GLY A 53 -5.81 -8.99 0.99
C GLY A 53 -6.66 -8.30 2.04
N LEU A 54 -7.08 -7.05 1.80
CA LEU A 54 -7.99 -6.29 2.67
C LEU A 54 -9.46 -6.62 2.39
N ASP A 55 -9.76 -7.10 1.17
CA ASP A 55 -11.08 -7.61 0.79
C ASP A 55 -10.94 -8.95 0.07
N ARG A 56 -12.03 -9.70 -0.04
CA ARG A 56 -12.10 -11.00 -0.72
C ARG A 56 -12.80 -10.85 -2.07
N TYR A 57 -12.31 -11.56 -3.07
CA TYR A 57 -13.01 -11.69 -4.35
C TYR A 57 -14.07 -12.80 -4.28
N ASP A 58 -15.10 -12.71 -5.13
CA ASP A 58 -16.21 -13.67 -5.16
C ASP A 58 -15.90 -14.86 -6.08
N SER A 59 -15.27 -14.61 -7.22
CA SER A 59 -14.83 -15.66 -8.15
C SER A 59 -13.55 -15.25 -8.89
N GLY A 60 -12.96 -16.17 -9.63
CA GLY A 60 -11.67 -15.99 -10.26
C GLY A 60 -10.54 -16.52 -9.39
N ASP A 61 -9.31 -16.07 -9.63
CA ASP A 61 -8.15 -16.44 -8.84
C ASP A 61 -7.13 -15.31 -8.77
N LEU A 62 -6.59 -15.09 -7.58
CA LEU A 62 -5.42 -14.26 -7.33
C LEU A 62 -4.24 -15.18 -7.03
N ILE A 63 -3.23 -15.15 -7.90
CA ILE A 63 -2.04 -15.99 -7.78
C ILE A 63 -0.85 -15.10 -7.45
N ILE A 64 -0.16 -15.42 -6.35
CA ILE A 64 0.98 -14.68 -5.83
C ILE A 64 2.20 -15.62 -5.82
N ASN A 65 3.24 -15.26 -6.57
CA ASN A 65 4.44 -16.09 -6.72
C ASN A 65 4.13 -17.54 -7.10
N GLY A 66 3.15 -17.72 -8.02
CA GLY A 66 2.72 -19.03 -8.50
C GLY A 66 1.78 -19.80 -7.56
N ILE A 67 1.42 -19.22 -6.41
CA ILE A 67 0.53 -19.85 -5.41
C ILE A 67 -0.86 -19.21 -5.47
N SER A 68 -1.89 -20.02 -5.72
CA SER A 68 -3.30 -19.58 -5.71
C SER A 68 -3.75 -19.22 -4.30
N THR A 69 -4.34 -18.05 -4.13
CA THR A 69 -4.89 -17.60 -2.85
C THR A 69 -6.23 -18.24 -2.47
N LYS A 70 -6.83 -19.05 -3.34
CA LYS A 70 -8.06 -19.81 -3.03
C LYS A 70 -7.92 -20.72 -1.80
N ARG A 71 -6.69 -21.15 -1.52
CA ARG A 71 -6.37 -22.02 -0.38
C ARG A 71 -5.92 -21.25 0.85
N TYR A 72 -5.79 -19.92 0.75
CA TYR A 72 -5.35 -19.10 1.88
C TYR A 72 -6.38 -19.11 2.99
N LYS A 73 -5.91 -19.39 4.21
CA LYS A 73 -6.62 -19.20 5.46
C LYS A 73 -6.34 -17.79 6.01
N ASP A 74 -7.05 -17.37 7.02
CA ASP A 74 -6.85 -16.04 7.63
C ASP A 74 -5.39 -15.80 8.05
N ARG A 75 -4.71 -16.82 8.60
CA ARG A 75 -3.30 -16.75 8.96
C ARG A 75 -2.39 -16.48 7.75
N ASP A 76 -2.70 -17.05 6.59
CA ASP A 76 -1.90 -16.86 5.37
C ASP A 76 -2.07 -15.43 4.85
N TRP A 77 -3.28 -14.91 4.92
CA TRP A 77 -3.58 -13.51 4.60
C TRP A 77 -2.94 -12.53 5.58
N ASP A 78 -2.90 -12.83 6.88
CA ASP A 78 -2.21 -12.01 7.88
C ASP A 78 -0.70 -11.97 7.59
N SER A 79 -0.10 -13.13 7.30
CA SER A 79 1.31 -13.21 6.90
C SER A 79 1.59 -12.42 5.62
N TYR A 80 0.73 -12.55 4.62
CA TYR A 80 0.83 -11.83 3.35
C TYR A 80 0.78 -10.30 3.56
N ARG A 81 -0.21 -9.80 4.32
CA ARG A 81 -0.31 -8.36 4.63
C ARG A 81 0.87 -7.82 5.41
N ASN A 82 1.41 -8.61 6.33
CA ASN A 82 2.47 -8.15 7.23
C ASN A 82 3.87 -8.17 6.59
N HIS A 83 4.11 -9.07 5.62
CA HIS A 83 5.45 -9.28 5.09
C HIS A 83 5.59 -8.98 3.60
N THR A 84 4.51 -9.09 2.82
CA THR A 84 4.58 -8.96 1.36
C THR A 84 4.00 -7.63 0.87
N ILE A 85 3.09 -7.02 1.61
CA ILE A 85 2.36 -5.82 1.20
C ILE A 85 2.76 -4.60 2.03
N GLY A 86 3.07 -3.49 1.33
CA GLY A 86 3.02 -2.15 1.88
C GLY A 86 1.82 -1.40 1.32
N PHE A 87 1.13 -0.60 2.14
CA PHE A 87 -0.05 0.15 1.71
C PHE A 87 0.10 1.64 1.96
N VAL A 88 -0.11 2.45 0.92
CA VAL A 88 -0.12 3.92 0.94
C VAL A 88 -1.51 4.40 0.58
N PHE A 89 -2.12 5.20 1.45
CA PHE A 89 -3.48 5.73 1.28
C PHE A 89 -3.46 7.22 0.95
N GLN A 90 -4.49 7.72 0.29
CA GLN A 90 -4.68 9.14 -0.01
C GLN A 90 -4.70 10.01 1.27
N SER A 91 -5.34 9.54 2.33
CA SER A 91 -5.50 10.26 3.60
C SER A 91 -4.35 10.08 4.60
N TYR A 92 -3.19 9.59 4.17
CA TYR A 92 -1.98 9.30 4.94
C TYR A 92 -2.18 8.29 6.10
N ASN A 93 -3.31 8.29 6.78
CA ASN A 93 -3.66 7.44 7.94
C ASN A 93 -2.56 7.44 9.02
N LEU A 94 -2.02 8.62 9.32
CA LEU A 94 -1.06 8.81 10.40
C LEU A 94 -1.78 9.06 11.72
N ILE A 95 -1.20 8.59 12.82
CA ILE A 95 -1.71 8.81 14.17
C ILE A 95 -1.30 10.21 14.63
N PRO A 96 -2.27 11.16 14.79
CA PRO A 96 -1.95 12.59 14.92
C PRO A 96 -1.16 12.95 16.18
N HIS A 97 -1.34 12.21 17.25
CA HIS A 97 -0.68 12.48 18.54
C HIS A 97 0.67 11.77 18.69
N GLN A 98 1.04 10.92 17.75
CA GLN A 98 2.35 10.26 17.71
C GLN A 98 3.34 11.03 16.84
N THR A 99 4.64 10.86 17.12
CA THR A 99 5.70 11.41 16.29
C THR A 99 5.77 10.72 14.93
N VAL A 100 6.44 11.34 13.97
CA VAL A 100 6.75 10.75 12.66
C VAL A 100 7.46 9.40 12.83
N LEU A 101 8.48 9.35 13.67
CA LEU A 101 9.20 8.10 13.98
C LEU A 101 8.27 7.02 14.54
N ALA A 102 7.44 7.35 15.54
CA ALA A 102 6.53 6.41 16.15
C ALA A 102 5.47 5.87 15.17
N ASN A 103 5.01 6.69 14.23
CA ASN A 103 4.10 6.26 13.16
C ASN A 103 4.73 5.19 12.24
N VAL A 104 6.03 5.30 11.97
CA VAL A 104 6.74 4.29 11.16
C VAL A 104 7.07 3.04 11.98
N GLU A 105 7.54 3.22 13.23
CA GLU A 105 7.81 2.10 14.15
C GLU A 105 6.60 1.19 14.37
N LEU A 106 5.38 1.74 14.29
CA LEU A 106 4.14 0.99 14.51
C LEU A 106 4.00 -0.21 13.56
N ALA A 107 4.38 -0.05 12.29
CA ALA A 107 4.33 -1.13 11.30
C ALA A 107 5.22 -2.33 11.66
N LEU A 108 6.31 -2.09 12.40
CA LEU A 108 7.24 -3.11 12.87
C LEU A 108 6.83 -3.75 14.21
N THR A 109 5.86 -3.18 14.91
CA THR A 109 5.47 -3.64 16.25
C THR A 109 4.83 -5.04 16.20
N ILE A 110 4.09 -5.31 15.14
CA ILE A 110 3.38 -6.59 14.95
C ILE A 110 4.35 -7.71 14.51
N SER A 111 5.50 -7.35 13.93
CA SER A 111 6.46 -8.30 13.36
C SER A 111 7.41 -8.94 14.39
N GLY A 112 7.21 -8.71 15.69
CA GLY A 112 8.04 -9.31 16.76
C GLY A 112 9.48 -8.81 16.83
N ILE A 113 9.80 -7.71 16.14
CA ILE A 113 11.15 -7.14 16.07
C ILE A 113 11.47 -6.39 17.37
N SER A 114 12.73 -6.51 17.85
CA SER A 114 13.17 -5.81 19.07
C SER A 114 13.03 -4.29 18.96
N LYS A 115 12.81 -3.60 20.09
CA LYS A 115 12.62 -2.14 20.11
C LYS A 115 13.78 -1.37 19.46
N ASN A 116 15.01 -1.79 19.69
CA ASN A 116 16.19 -1.12 19.14
C ASN A 116 16.27 -1.28 17.62
N GLU A 117 16.00 -2.48 17.11
CA GLU A 117 15.99 -2.77 15.68
C GLU A 117 14.83 -2.05 14.97
N ARG A 118 13.62 -2.03 15.56
CA ARG A 118 12.48 -1.25 15.03
C ARG A 118 12.84 0.22 14.87
N ARG A 119 13.44 0.81 15.91
CA ARG A 119 13.82 2.22 15.89
C ARG A 119 14.85 2.50 14.78
N LYS A 120 15.85 1.62 14.64
CA LYS A 120 16.87 1.74 13.60
C LYS A 120 16.25 1.69 12.21
N ARG A 121 15.45 0.66 11.91
CA ARG A 121 14.78 0.52 10.62
C ARG A 121 13.85 1.68 10.29
N ALA A 122 13.09 2.15 11.27
CA ALA A 122 12.20 3.30 11.07
C ALA A 122 12.98 4.60 10.78
N ILE A 123 14.11 4.82 11.43
CA ILE A 123 15.00 5.97 11.14
C ILE A 123 15.57 5.86 9.73
N ASP A 124 16.04 4.68 9.34
CA ASP A 124 16.63 4.45 8.02
C ASP A 124 15.57 4.67 6.92
N ALA A 125 14.36 4.11 7.07
CA ALA A 125 13.26 4.33 6.14
C ALA A 125 12.86 5.81 6.01
N LEU A 126 12.86 6.57 7.11
CA LEU A 126 12.57 8.01 7.09
C LEU A 126 13.69 8.82 6.42
N LYS A 127 14.94 8.41 6.55
CA LYS A 127 16.06 9.03 5.84
C LYS A 127 15.96 8.79 4.31
N GLU A 128 15.59 7.59 3.90
CA GLU A 128 15.41 7.23 2.48
C GLU A 128 14.37 8.12 1.79
N VAL A 129 13.31 8.52 2.49
CA VAL A 129 12.30 9.46 1.96
C VAL A 129 12.62 10.93 2.24
N GLY A 130 13.83 11.26 2.69
CA GLY A 130 14.29 12.64 2.94
C GLY A 130 13.73 13.29 4.21
N LEU A 131 13.33 12.50 5.23
CA LEU A 131 12.71 13.00 6.46
C LEU A 131 13.56 12.74 7.72
N GLY A 132 14.86 12.49 7.58
CA GLY A 132 15.77 12.22 8.70
C GLY A 132 15.81 13.30 9.78
N GLU A 133 15.58 14.58 9.40
CA GLU A 133 15.56 15.72 10.32
C GLU A 133 14.19 15.92 11.02
N HIS A 134 13.17 15.11 10.67
CA HIS A 134 11.79 15.32 11.13
C HIS A 134 11.27 14.23 12.09
N LEU A 135 12.14 13.37 12.61
CA LEU A 135 11.80 12.18 13.39
C LEU A 135 10.86 12.45 14.58
N HIS A 136 11.07 13.59 15.26
CA HIS A 136 10.33 13.95 16.48
C HIS A 136 9.14 14.88 16.25
N LYS A 137 8.93 15.33 15.00
CA LYS A 137 7.74 16.10 14.63
C LYS A 137 6.48 15.23 14.67
N ARG A 138 5.33 15.88 14.81
CA ARG A 138 4.01 15.26 14.70
C ARG A 138 3.38 15.58 13.33
N PRO A 139 2.38 14.82 12.86
CA PRO A 139 1.72 15.09 11.58
C PRO A 139 1.23 16.52 11.39
N ASN A 140 0.69 17.17 12.44
CA ASN A 140 0.23 18.55 12.38
C ASN A 140 1.36 19.60 12.21
N GLN A 141 2.61 19.20 12.27
CA GLN A 141 3.80 20.04 12.05
C GLN A 141 4.44 19.76 10.67
N MET A 142 3.76 18.99 9.83
CA MET A 142 4.26 18.52 8.54
C MET A 142 3.39 19.03 7.39
N SER A 143 3.98 19.26 6.22
CA SER A 143 3.23 19.51 4.99
C SER A 143 2.54 18.23 4.49
N GLY A 144 1.56 18.37 3.58
CA GLY A 144 0.90 17.22 2.96
C GLY A 144 1.87 16.26 2.30
N GLY A 145 2.83 16.77 1.53
CA GLY A 145 3.86 15.94 0.89
C GLY A 145 4.80 15.26 1.87
N GLN A 146 5.14 15.93 2.98
CA GLN A 146 5.92 15.31 4.04
C GLN A 146 5.13 14.19 4.73
N MET A 147 3.85 14.40 5.03
CA MET A 147 2.97 13.36 5.60
C MET A 147 2.84 12.16 4.66
N GLN A 148 2.75 12.38 3.34
CA GLN A 148 2.71 11.31 2.35
C GLN A 148 4.03 10.52 2.32
N ARG A 149 5.17 11.18 2.42
CA ARG A 149 6.47 10.51 2.52
C ARG A 149 6.60 9.69 3.81
N VAL A 150 6.03 10.14 4.94
CA VAL A 150 5.95 9.34 6.18
C VAL A 150 5.10 8.09 5.94
N ALA A 151 3.95 8.21 5.26
CA ALA A 151 3.09 7.07 4.92
C ALA A 151 3.83 6.06 4.01
N ILE A 152 4.60 6.54 3.04
CA ILE A 152 5.44 5.70 2.18
C ILE A 152 6.54 5.01 3.00
N ALA A 153 7.27 5.72 3.86
CA ALA A 153 8.29 5.13 4.73
C ALA A 153 7.69 4.04 5.64
N ARG A 154 6.51 4.28 6.21
CA ARG A 154 5.78 3.30 7.01
C ARG A 154 5.40 2.05 6.20
N ALA A 155 5.00 2.22 4.96
CA ALA A 155 4.66 1.11 4.08
C ALA A 155 5.88 0.27 3.67
N LEU A 156 7.07 0.90 3.56
CA LEU A 156 8.31 0.27 3.13
C LEU A 156 9.13 -0.37 4.26
N VAL A 157 8.89 0.02 5.51
CA VAL A 157 9.75 -0.34 6.65
C VAL A 157 9.83 -1.86 6.95
N ASN A 158 8.83 -2.64 6.51
CA ASN A 158 8.82 -4.09 6.55
C ASN A 158 9.48 -4.75 5.32
N ASP A 159 10.04 -3.95 4.41
CA ASP A 159 10.63 -4.40 3.14
C ASP A 159 9.67 -5.28 2.31
N PRO A 160 8.48 -4.77 1.96
CA PRO A 160 7.49 -5.54 1.23
C PRO A 160 7.89 -5.77 -0.23
N ASP A 161 7.47 -6.89 -0.81
CA ASP A 161 7.65 -7.18 -2.24
C ASP A 161 6.74 -6.32 -3.13
N ILE A 162 5.59 -5.90 -2.59
CA ILE A 162 4.55 -5.16 -3.32
C ILE A 162 4.15 -3.91 -2.53
N LEU A 163 4.21 -2.76 -3.18
CA LEU A 163 3.66 -1.50 -2.66
C LEU A 163 2.37 -1.16 -3.40
N LEU A 164 1.29 -1.02 -2.65
CA LEU A 164 -0.01 -0.61 -3.15
C LEU A 164 -0.28 0.84 -2.77
N ALA A 165 -0.65 1.68 -3.73
CA ALA A 165 -0.89 3.10 -3.53
C ALA A 165 -2.27 3.52 -4.06
N ASP A 166 -3.17 3.90 -3.16
CA ASP A 166 -4.51 4.38 -3.48
C ASP A 166 -4.52 5.91 -3.52
N GLU A 167 -4.61 6.46 -4.72
CA GLU A 167 -4.60 7.92 -5.00
C GLU A 167 -3.50 8.68 -4.23
N PRO A 168 -2.22 8.26 -4.30
CA PRO A 168 -1.16 8.77 -3.42
C PRO A 168 -0.86 10.26 -3.59
N THR A 169 -1.34 10.89 -4.64
CA THR A 169 -1.16 12.32 -4.94
C THR A 169 -2.45 13.12 -4.91
N GLY A 170 -3.60 12.50 -4.64
CA GLY A 170 -4.91 13.13 -4.76
C GLY A 170 -5.16 14.31 -3.82
N ALA A 171 -4.40 14.46 -2.74
CA ALA A 171 -4.49 15.56 -1.78
C ALA A 171 -3.32 16.55 -1.86
N LEU A 172 -2.46 16.45 -2.90
CA LEU A 172 -1.22 17.21 -3.03
C LEU A 172 -1.30 18.22 -4.19
N ASP A 173 -0.53 19.33 -4.06
CA ASP A 173 -0.27 20.22 -5.17
C ASP A 173 0.58 19.55 -6.26
N SER A 174 0.65 20.18 -7.45
CA SER A 174 1.31 19.59 -8.61
C SER A 174 2.80 19.34 -8.42
N GLU A 175 3.53 20.23 -7.75
CA GLU A 175 4.97 20.10 -7.53
C GLU A 175 5.26 18.96 -6.56
N THR A 176 4.56 18.92 -5.45
CA THR A 176 4.66 17.86 -4.44
C THR A 176 4.24 16.51 -5.02
N SER A 177 3.22 16.48 -5.89
CA SER A 177 2.79 15.26 -6.59
C SER A 177 3.89 14.67 -7.45
N VAL A 178 4.64 15.50 -8.20
CA VAL A 178 5.79 15.04 -9.01
C VAL A 178 6.85 14.39 -8.12
N GLN A 179 7.20 15.01 -6.99
CA GLN A 179 8.19 14.48 -6.06
C GLN A 179 7.79 13.12 -5.46
N VAL A 180 6.50 12.95 -5.11
CA VAL A 180 5.96 11.68 -4.62
C VAL A 180 5.98 10.61 -5.71
N MET A 181 5.64 10.98 -6.95
CA MET A 181 5.68 10.07 -8.10
C MET A 181 7.10 9.61 -8.44
N GLU A 182 8.09 10.50 -8.35
CA GLU A 182 9.50 10.15 -8.54
C GLU A 182 9.97 9.16 -7.47
N LEU A 183 9.62 9.39 -6.20
CA LEU A 183 9.90 8.47 -5.11
C LEU A 183 9.29 7.08 -5.36
N LEU A 184 8.02 7.01 -5.76
CA LEU A 184 7.34 5.73 -6.06
C LEU A 184 7.98 5.01 -7.26
N LYS A 185 8.45 5.74 -8.27
CA LYS A 185 9.19 5.16 -9.41
C LYS A 185 10.56 4.62 -8.98
N GLU A 186 11.24 5.29 -8.08
CA GLU A 186 12.50 4.79 -7.53
C GLU A 186 12.29 3.51 -6.73
N VAL A 187 11.28 3.46 -5.89
CA VAL A 187 10.86 2.26 -5.13
C VAL A 187 10.54 1.08 -6.06
N ALA A 188 10.00 1.34 -7.24
CA ALA A 188 9.66 0.31 -8.22
C ALA A 188 10.86 -0.38 -8.89
N ARG A 189 12.09 0.09 -8.67
CA ARG A 189 13.30 -0.58 -9.18
C ARG A 189 13.54 -1.93 -8.53
N ASP A 190 13.12 -2.09 -7.28
CA ASP A 190 13.39 -3.27 -6.46
C ASP A 190 12.13 -4.05 -6.07
N ARG A 191 10.94 -3.54 -6.42
CA ARG A 191 9.65 -4.16 -6.05
C ARG A 191 8.52 -3.78 -7.01
N LEU A 192 7.43 -4.53 -6.95
CA LEU A 192 6.21 -4.17 -7.68
C LEU A 192 5.51 -3.00 -7.00
N VAL A 193 5.25 -1.92 -7.74
CA VAL A 193 4.41 -0.81 -7.29
C VAL A 193 3.14 -0.77 -8.12
N VAL A 194 1.99 -0.87 -7.48
CA VAL A 194 0.67 -0.75 -8.11
C VAL A 194 -0.04 0.46 -7.55
N MET A 195 -0.31 1.43 -8.39
CA MET A 195 -0.99 2.67 -8.04
C MET A 195 -2.35 2.74 -8.74
N VAL A 196 -3.36 3.25 -8.05
CA VAL A 196 -4.64 3.65 -8.67
C VAL A 196 -4.83 5.16 -8.56
N THR A 197 -5.40 5.76 -9.61
CA THR A 197 -5.67 7.19 -9.66
C THR A 197 -6.80 7.53 -10.64
#